data_4563a9a1413c81f4a64bcaa77d59d927
#
_entry.id   4563a9a1413c81f4a64bcaa77d59d927
#
_cell.length_a   1.000
_cell.length_b   1.000
_cell.length_c   1.000
_cell.angle_alpha   90.00
_cell.angle_beta   90.00
_cell.angle_gamma   90.00
#
_symmetry.space_group_name_H-M   'P 1'
#
loop_
_entity.id
_entity.type
_entity.pdbx_description
1 polymer ?
#
loop_
_entity_poly.entity_id
_entity_poly.type
_entity_poly.pdbx_seq_one_letter_code
_entity_poly.pdbx_strand_id
1 'polypeptide(L)'
;MPYREEDTSIYWIDSDTELARAVESWGAIIALDTEFIRTNTFYPIPGLYQVASNSHIFLIDPLLIEEWQPFKDYLLDPETVKVLHACQEDLELIYAHLQIVPQNVVDTQLANAYVSENYSLSYAKLVEQNLGLQVDKQQTRSDWLQRPLSDDQLHYAVVDVEHLVAIFEQLQQQLYDKSRWSWFQEDMLQRANYREPQPKLYYQQAVSYTHLTLPTTDRG
;
A
#
# COMPACT_ATOMS: atom_id res chain seq x y z
N MET A 1 16.88 14.48 -15.78
CA MET A 1 17.38 13.09 -15.59
C MET A 1 16.84 12.63 -14.26
N PRO A 2 16.09 11.54 -14.16
CA PRO A 2 15.67 11.04 -12.87
C PRO A 2 16.87 10.59 -12.06
N TYR A 3 16.92 11.00 -10.81
CA TYR A 3 17.91 10.57 -9.84
C TYR A 3 17.62 9.08 -9.53
N ARG A 4 18.28 8.18 -10.23
CA ARG A 4 18.49 6.82 -9.74
C ARG A 4 19.71 6.88 -8.83
N GLU A 5 19.60 6.42 -7.61
CA GLU A 5 20.80 6.01 -6.89
C GLU A 5 21.49 4.96 -7.77
N GLU A 6 22.77 5.17 -8.08
CA GLU A 6 23.53 4.36 -9.08
C GLU A 6 23.64 2.86 -8.72
N ASP A 7 22.98 2.40 -7.63
CA ASP A 7 23.12 1.07 -7.03
C ASP A 7 21.79 0.34 -6.75
N THR A 8 20.61 0.85 -7.18
CA THR A 8 19.33 0.17 -6.96
C THR A 8 19.14 -0.96 -7.95
N SER A 9 19.14 -2.19 -7.46
CA SER A 9 18.85 -3.39 -8.27
C SER A 9 17.37 -3.75 -8.21
N ILE A 10 16.76 -4.01 -9.37
CA ILE A 10 15.36 -4.41 -9.50
C ILE A 10 15.31 -5.91 -9.83
N TYR A 11 14.52 -6.66 -9.06
CA TYR A 11 14.33 -8.10 -9.21
C TYR A 11 12.87 -8.39 -9.54
N TRP A 12 12.65 -9.17 -10.60
CA TRP A 12 11.35 -9.78 -10.89
C TRP A 12 11.28 -11.14 -10.20
N ILE A 13 10.23 -11.36 -9.41
CA ILE A 13 10.03 -12.58 -8.61
C ILE A 13 8.79 -13.30 -9.13
N ASP A 14 8.99 -14.46 -9.76
CA ASP A 14 7.94 -15.25 -10.39
C ASP A 14 7.97 -16.74 -9.98
N SER A 15 8.67 -17.06 -8.89
CA SER A 15 8.71 -18.41 -8.33
C SER A 15 8.79 -18.40 -6.80
N ASP A 16 8.24 -19.43 -6.16
CA ASP A 16 8.25 -19.61 -4.71
C ASP A 16 9.67 -19.60 -4.13
N THR A 17 10.63 -20.20 -4.84
CA THR A 17 12.03 -20.23 -4.41
C THR A 17 12.67 -18.84 -4.41
N GLU A 18 12.38 -18.02 -5.42
CA GLU A 18 12.87 -16.64 -5.47
C GLU A 18 12.21 -15.77 -4.43
N LEU A 19 10.91 -15.95 -4.19
CA LEU A 19 10.20 -15.23 -3.12
C LEU A 19 10.83 -15.55 -1.76
N ALA A 20 11.06 -16.82 -1.44
CA ALA A 20 11.69 -17.20 -0.17
C ALA A 20 13.08 -16.55 0.00
N ARG A 21 13.92 -16.59 -1.04
CA ARG A 21 15.26 -15.95 -1.02
C ARG A 21 15.17 -14.43 -0.91
N ALA A 22 14.23 -13.80 -1.59
CA ALA A 22 14.03 -12.38 -1.51
C ALA A 22 13.69 -11.96 -0.07
N VAL A 23 12.72 -12.63 0.55
CA VAL A 23 12.30 -12.38 1.94
C VAL A 23 13.47 -12.53 2.93
N GLU A 24 14.31 -13.55 2.78
CA GLU A 24 15.51 -13.75 3.62
C GLU A 24 16.50 -12.59 3.52
N SER A 25 16.51 -11.84 2.42
CA SER A 25 17.42 -10.70 2.19
C SER A 25 16.89 -9.37 2.71
N TRP A 26 15.61 -9.29 3.10
CA TRP A 26 15.02 -8.03 3.52
C TRP A 26 15.50 -7.58 4.90
N GLY A 27 15.62 -6.27 5.07
CA GLY A 27 15.99 -5.64 6.36
C GLY A 27 14.82 -5.54 7.32
N ALA A 28 15.05 -4.89 8.44
CA ALA A 28 14.03 -4.64 9.47
C ALA A 28 12.95 -3.62 9.04
N ILE A 29 13.15 -2.93 7.92
CA ILE A 29 12.21 -1.98 7.35
C ILE A 29 12.09 -2.20 5.84
N ILE A 30 10.88 -2.25 5.34
CA ILE A 30 10.57 -2.30 3.90
C ILE A 30 9.57 -1.22 3.52
N ALA A 31 9.65 -0.76 2.27
CA ALA A 31 8.49 -0.16 1.60
C ALA A 31 7.66 -1.27 0.96
N LEU A 32 6.35 -1.10 0.97
CA LEU A 32 5.39 -2.03 0.38
C LEU A 32 4.32 -1.23 -0.36
N ASP A 33 3.98 -1.67 -1.55
CA ASP A 33 2.85 -1.18 -2.34
C ASP A 33 2.21 -2.34 -3.09
N THR A 34 0.99 -2.15 -3.60
CA THR A 34 0.27 -3.20 -4.32
C THR A 34 -0.49 -2.65 -5.52
N GLU A 35 -0.49 -3.42 -6.61
CA GLU A 35 -1.33 -3.16 -7.75
C GLU A 35 -2.37 -4.26 -7.93
N PHE A 36 -3.58 -3.87 -8.25
CA PHE A 36 -4.70 -4.80 -8.33
C PHE A 36 -5.78 -4.35 -9.32
N ILE A 37 -6.67 -5.27 -9.65
CA ILE A 37 -7.90 -4.97 -10.40
C ILE A 37 -9.11 -5.19 -9.50
N ARG A 38 -10.02 -4.21 -9.51
CA ARG A 38 -11.34 -4.30 -8.88
C ARG A 38 -12.44 -4.01 -9.91
N THR A 39 -12.65 -4.94 -10.83
CA THR A 39 -13.70 -4.85 -11.85
C THR A 39 -14.69 -5.99 -11.65
N ASN A 40 -15.95 -5.66 -11.32
CA ASN A 40 -17.03 -6.65 -11.14
C ASN A 40 -16.77 -7.70 -10.04
N THR A 41 -15.82 -7.45 -9.12
CA THR A 41 -15.50 -8.33 -7.99
C THR A 41 -15.68 -7.58 -6.67
N PHE A 42 -16.11 -8.29 -5.63
CA PHE A 42 -16.22 -7.71 -4.29
C PHE A 42 -14.83 -7.48 -3.69
N TYR A 43 -13.93 -8.44 -3.86
CA TYR A 43 -12.54 -8.34 -3.42
C TYR A 43 -11.61 -7.95 -4.57
N PRO A 44 -10.55 -7.19 -4.29
CA PRO A 44 -9.53 -6.90 -5.28
C PRO A 44 -8.79 -8.17 -5.69
N ILE A 45 -8.38 -8.24 -6.96
CA ILE A 45 -7.55 -9.34 -7.50
C ILE A 45 -6.12 -8.81 -7.59
N PRO A 46 -5.14 -9.43 -6.92
CA PRO A 46 -3.76 -8.96 -6.91
C PRO A 46 -3.15 -9.04 -8.31
N GLY A 47 -2.48 -7.98 -8.72
CA GLY A 47 -1.76 -7.89 -9.98
C GLY A 47 -0.25 -7.81 -9.80
N LEU A 48 0.22 -7.14 -8.73
CA LEU A 48 1.64 -7.04 -8.41
C LEU A 48 1.81 -6.68 -6.93
N TYR A 49 2.86 -7.19 -6.29
CA TYR A 49 3.37 -6.67 -5.02
C TYR A 49 4.73 -6.04 -5.27
N GLN A 50 4.95 -4.84 -4.77
CA GLN A 50 6.21 -4.12 -4.83
C GLN A 50 6.81 -4.03 -3.43
N VAL A 51 8.07 -4.41 -3.30
CA VAL A 51 8.82 -4.29 -2.05
C VAL A 51 10.14 -3.60 -2.31
N ALA A 52 10.46 -2.56 -1.54
CA ALA A 52 11.82 -1.99 -1.52
C ALA A 52 12.47 -2.26 -0.17
N SER A 53 13.69 -2.81 -0.19
CA SER A 53 14.50 -3.12 0.98
C SER A 53 15.99 -3.08 0.64
N ASN A 54 16.81 -2.46 1.51
CA ASN A 54 18.27 -2.45 1.40
C ASN A 54 18.80 -2.08 0.00
N SER A 55 18.29 -1.00 -0.63
CA SER A 55 18.63 -0.57 -2.00
C SER A 55 18.26 -1.57 -3.11
N HIS A 56 17.37 -2.51 -2.82
CA HIS A 56 16.82 -3.45 -3.80
C HIS A 56 15.31 -3.27 -3.88
N ILE A 57 14.76 -3.45 -5.10
CA ILE A 57 13.33 -3.44 -5.36
C ILE A 57 12.92 -4.79 -5.92
N PHE A 58 11.91 -5.39 -5.34
CA PHE A 58 11.37 -6.68 -5.69
C PHE A 58 9.95 -6.48 -6.24
N LEU A 59 9.75 -6.88 -7.50
CA LEU A 59 8.45 -6.90 -8.16
C LEU A 59 7.96 -8.35 -8.17
N ILE A 60 6.99 -8.66 -7.33
CA ILE A 60 6.54 -10.03 -7.07
C ILE A 60 5.26 -10.26 -7.87
N ASP A 61 5.28 -11.25 -8.78
CA ASP A 61 4.13 -11.63 -9.60
C ASP A 61 3.19 -12.58 -8.86
N PRO A 62 2.03 -12.10 -8.35
CA PRO A 62 1.12 -12.95 -7.59
C PRO A 62 0.43 -14.02 -8.42
N LEU A 63 0.50 -13.95 -9.75
CA LEU A 63 -0.13 -14.93 -10.64
C LEU A 63 0.70 -16.22 -10.75
N LEU A 64 1.98 -16.20 -10.31
CA LEU A 64 2.93 -17.29 -10.46
C LEU A 64 3.43 -17.85 -9.12
N ILE A 65 3.10 -17.19 -8.00
CA ILE A 65 3.49 -17.62 -6.65
C ILE A 65 2.36 -18.47 -6.04
N GLU A 66 2.69 -19.65 -5.56
CA GLU A 66 1.76 -20.54 -4.85
C GLU A 66 2.05 -20.58 -3.33
N GLU A 67 3.33 -20.53 -2.92
CA GLU A 67 3.77 -20.62 -1.54
C GLU A 67 4.07 -19.23 -0.96
N TRP A 68 3.11 -18.68 -0.23
CA TRP A 68 3.19 -17.35 0.36
C TRP A 68 3.67 -17.30 1.81
N GLN A 69 3.98 -18.46 2.42
CA GLN A 69 4.28 -18.49 3.86
C GLN A 69 5.49 -17.62 4.25
N PRO A 70 6.62 -17.60 3.51
CA PRO A 70 7.74 -16.71 3.84
C PRO A 70 7.34 -15.23 3.87
N PHE A 71 6.54 -14.78 2.90
CA PHE A 71 6.05 -13.41 2.83
C PHE A 71 5.06 -13.10 3.96
N LYS A 72 4.15 -14.03 4.27
CA LYS A 72 3.21 -13.89 5.39
C LYS A 72 3.94 -13.77 6.72
N ASP A 73 4.94 -14.61 6.96
CA ASP A 73 5.72 -14.60 8.21
C ASP A 73 6.41 -13.24 8.38
N TYR A 74 6.99 -12.69 7.31
CA TYR A 74 7.59 -11.36 7.34
C TYR A 74 6.55 -10.26 7.61
N LEU A 75 5.39 -10.29 6.96
CA LEU A 75 4.33 -9.31 7.17
C LEU A 75 3.73 -9.37 8.59
N LEU A 76 3.73 -10.54 9.21
CA LEU A 76 3.22 -10.78 10.57
C LEU A 76 4.26 -10.49 11.66
N ASP A 77 5.54 -10.34 11.32
CA ASP A 77 6.58 -10.06 12.30
C ASP A 77 6.43 -8.62 12.85
N PRO A 78 6.18 -8.44 14.15
CA PRO A 78 6.04 -7.13 14.77
C PRO A 78 7.36 -6.34 14.87
N GLU A 79 8.51 -7.01 14.73
CA GLU A 79 9.83 -6.37 14.78
C GLU A 79 10.22 -5.71 13.44
N THR A 80 9.54 -6.07 12.34
CA THR A 80 9.79 -5.47 11.03
C THR A 80 8.77 -4.38 10.70
N VAL A 81 9.21 -3.28 10.12
CA VAL A 81 8.35 -2.14 9.75
C VAL A 81 7.95 -2.23 8.29
N LYS A 82 6.66 -2.12 8.00
CA LYS A 82 6.10 -2.09 6.64
C LYS A 82 5.60 -0.67 6.36
N VAL A 83 6.31 0.04 5.52
CA VAL A 83 6.02 1.43 5.15
C VAL A 83 5.18 1.45 3.87
N LEU A 84 4.00 2.03 3.94
CA LEU A 84 3.08 2.19 2.81
C LEU A 84 2.67 3.67 2.68
N HIS A 85 1.95 3.99 1.60
CA HIS A 85 1.33 5.30 1.41
C HIS A 85 -0.16 5.17 1.13
N ALA A 86 -1.00 5.78 1.97
CA ALA A 86 -2.47 5.68 1.87
C ALA A 86 -2.99 4.23 1.90
N CYS A 87 -2.45 3.41 2.78
CA CYS A 87 -2.41 1.95 2.81
C CYS A 87 -3.76 1.20 2.89
N GLN A 88 -4.90 1.87 2.86
CA GLN A 88 -6.20 1.25 3.12
C GLN A 88 -6.57 0.15 2.11
N GLU A 89 -6.32 0.41 0.82
CA GLU A 89 -6.64 -0.53 -0.26
C GLU A 89 -5.65 -1.70 -0.30
N ASP A 90 -4.37 -1.44 0.02
CA ASP A 90 -3.33 -2.46 0.14
C ASP A 90 -3.64 -3.45 1.27
N LEU A 91 -4.04 -2.95 2.44
CA LEU A 91 -4.44 -3.79 3.57
C LEU A 91 -5.66 -4.64 3.24
N GLU A 92 -6.62 -4.10 2.50
CA GLU A 92 -7.78 -4.85 2.00
C GLU A 92 -7.36 -5.96 1.03
N LEU A 93 -6.45 -5.65 0.10
CA LEU A 93 -5.90 -6.64 -0.84
C LEU A 93 -5.15 -7.75 -0.10
N ILE A 94 -4.24 -7.38 0.80
CA ILE A 94 -3.44 -8.34 1.58
C ILE A 94 -4.38 -9.27 2.38
N TYR A 95 -5.39 -8.71 3.03
CA TYR A 95 -6.37 -9.52 3.74
C TYR A 95 -7.16 -10.44 2.81
N ALA A 96 -7.66 -9.93 1.69
CA ALA A 96 -8.43 -10.72 0.73
C ALA A 96 -7.61 -11.86 0.12
N HIS A 97 -6.35 -11.61 -0.23
CA HIS A 97 -5.48 -12.56 -0.90
C HIS A 97 -4.76 -13.51 0.08
N LEU A 98 -4.13 -12.96 1.10
CA LEU A 98 -3.26 -13.73 2.01
C LEU A 98 -3.94 -14.16 3.30
N GLN A 99 -5.13 -13.65 3.61
CA GLN A 99 -5.90 -13.92 4.83
C GLN A 99 -5.12 -13.59 6.12
N ILE A 100 -4.34 -12.51 6.09
CA ILE A 100 -3.60 -11.98 7.24
C ILE A 100 -3.84 -10.47 7.39
N VAL A 101 -3.56 -9.97 8.58
CA VAL A 101 -3.44 -8.52 8.85
C VAL A 101 -1.99 -8.24 9.20
N PRO A 102 -1.25 -7.50 8.36
CA PRO A 102 0.14 -7.17 8.63
C PRO A 102 0.33 -6.45 9.96
N GLN A 103 1.43 -6.71 10.63
CA GLN A 103 1.79 -6.03 11.88
C GLN A 103 2.82 -4.93 11.62
N ASN A 104 2.88 -3.96 12.53
CA ASN A 104 3.82 -2.83 12.50
C ASN A 104 3.83 -2.10 11.15
N VAL A 105 2.62 -1.78 10.66
CA VAL A 105 2.39 -1.02 9.43
C VAL A 105 2.49 0.48 9.72
N VAL A 106 3.05 1.22 8.79
CA VAL A 106 3.19 2.68 8.82
C VAL A 106 2.66 3.26 7.52
N ASP A 107 1.78 4.26 7.63
CA ASP A 107 1.21 5.00 6.49
C ASP A 107 1.84 6.40 6.43
N THR A 108 2.62 6.66 5.40
CA THR A 108 3.31 7.96 5.21
C THR A 108 2.33 9.10 4.96
N GLN A 109 1.15 8.86 4.39
CA GLN A 109 0.12 9.89 4.25
C GLN A 109 -0.44 10.29 5.61
N LEU A 110 -0.71 9.32 6.49
CA LEU A 110 -1.14 9.58 7.86
C LEU A 110 -0.02 10.27 8.66
N ALA A 111 1.22 9.78 8.57
CA ALA A 111 2.36 10.41 9.23
C ALA A 111 2.50 11.89 8.84
N ASN A 112 2.38 12.20 7.56
CA ASN A 112 2.39 13.58 7.07
C ASN A 112 1.24 14.42 7.63
N ALA A 113 0.04 13.86 7.78
CA ALA A 113 -1.11 14.56 8.36
C ALA A 113 -0.87 15.03 9.81
N TYR A 114 -0.01 14.32 10.55
CA TYR A 114 0.38 14.70 11.90
C TYR A 114 1.44 15.79 11.97
N VAL A 115 2.20 16.02 10.92
CA VAL A 115 3.34 16.95 10.94
C VAL A 115 3.15 18.17 10.04
N SER A 116 2.22 18.14 9.09
CA SER A 116 1.95 19.23 8.15
C SER A 116 0.48 19.67 8.19
N GLU A 117 0.17 20.79 7.53
CA GLU A 117 -1.20 21.28 7.35
C GLU A 117 -1.93 20.56 6.21
N ASN A 118 -1.21 19.81 5.38
CA ASN A 118 -1.74 19.08 4.24
C ASN A 118 -1.95 17.60 4.61
N TYR A 119 -3.15 17.22 5.02
CA TYR A 119 -3.40 15.86 5.53
C TYR A 119 -3.69 14.81 4.47
N SER A 120 -3.76 15.14 3.21
CA SER A 120 -4.05 14.19 2.12
C SER A 120 -3.16 14.47 0.91
N LEU A 121 -1.84 14.42 1.11
CA LEU A 121 -0.90 14.52 0.01
C LEU A 121 -0.86 13.21 -0.76
N SER A 122 -0.81 13.31 -2.10
CA SER A 122 -0.45 12.18 -2.94
C SER A 122 1.03 11.84 -2.76
N TYR A 123 1.39 10.59 -3.02
CA TYR A 123 2.77 10.13 -2.94
C TYR A 123 3.76 11.05 -3.68
N ALA A 124 3.48 11.37 -4.94
CA ALA A 124 4.36 12.25 -5.73
C ALA A 124 4.57 13.64 -5.10
N LYS A 125 3.54 14.22 -4.50
CA LYS A 125 3.68 15.50 -3.77
C LYS A 125 4.47 15.33 -2.48
N LEU A 126 4.33 14.18 -1.82
CA LEU A 126 5.08 13.88 -0.61
C LEU A 126 6.57 13.70 -0.92
N VAL A 127 6.91 13.02 -2.02
CA VAL A 127 8.28 12.91 -2.54
C VAL A 127 8.85 14.29 -2.87
N GLU A 128 8.12 15.11 -3.61
CA GLU A 128 8.54 16.46 -3.96
C GLU A 128 8.80 17.32 -2.71
N GLN A 129 7.89 17.28 -1.73
CA GLN A 129 7.99 18.08 -0.51
C GLN A 129 9.17 17.66 0.38
N ASN A 130 9.42 16.36 0.54
CA ASN A 130 10.41 15.86 1.49
C ASN A 130 11.79 15.67 0.84
N LEU A 131 11.84 15.28 -0.44
CA LEU A 131 13.10 14.94 -1.12
C LEU A 131 13.46 15.92 -2.24
N GLY A 132 12.56 16.83 -2.62
CA GLY A 132 12.78 17.75 -3.75
C GLY A 132 12.81 17.06 -5.12
N LEU A 133 12.36 15.81 -5.21
CA LEU A 133 12.34 15.01 -6.42
C LEU A 133 10.96 15.10 -7.10
N GLN A 134 10.95 15.02 -8.43
CA GLN A 134 9.71 14.91 -9.19
C GLN A 134 9.53 13.47 -9.69
N VAL A 135 8.41 12.85 -9.37
CA VAL A 135 8.04 11.51 -9.82
C VAL A 135 6.88 11.59 -10.81
N ASP A 136 6.95 10.76 -11.85
CA ASP A 136 5.93 10.72 -12.90
C ASP A 136 4.69 9.94 -12.44
N LYS A 137 3.49 10.35 -12.90
CA LYS A 137 2.19 9.88 -12.38
C LYS A 137 1.40 9.04 -13.39
N GLN A 138 2.02 8.45 -14.38
CA GLN A 138 1.31 8.09 -15.61
C GLN A 138 0.45 6.81 -15.62
N GLN A 139 0.48 5.90 -14.61
CA GLN A 139 -0.12 4.56 -14.80
C GLN A 139 -1.21 4.13 -13.79
N THR A 140 -1.99 5.04 -13.22
CA THR A 140 -3.01 4.74 -12.18
C THR A 140 -4.19 3.86 -12.63
N ARG A 141 -4.35 3.54 -13.94
CA ARG A 141 -5.46 2.74 -14.49
C ARG A 141 -4.98 1.80 -15.58
N SER A 142 -4.13 0.85 -15.21
CA SER A 142 -3.62 -0.17 -16.12
C SER A 142 -4.26 -1.53 -15.85
N ASP A 143 -4.22 -2.42 -16.83
CA ASP A 143 -4.57 -3.83 -16.61
C ASP A 143 -3.38 -4.55 -15.97
N TRP A 144 -3.40 -4.64 -14.64
CA TRP A 144 -2.35 -5.27 -13.85
C TRP A 144 -2.36 -6.80 -13.88
N LEU A 145 -3.37 -7.43 -14.52
CA LEU A 145 -3.41 -8.88 -14.75
C LEU A 145 -2.79 -9.27 -16.10
N GLN A 146 -2.57 -8.30 -17.00
CA GLN A 146 -1.90 -8.57 -18.26
C GLN A 146 -0.44 -9.00 -18.03
N ARG A 147 0.04 -9.95 -18.84
CA ARG A 147 1.45 -10.36 -18.89
C ARG A 147 1.95 -10.39 -20.33
N PRO A 148 3.22 -9.97 -20.58
CA PRO A 148 4.08 -9.26 -19.64
C PRO A 148 3.53 -7.88 -19.28
N LEU A 149 3.96 -7.32 -18.13
CA LEU A 149 3.72 -5.92 -17.82
C LEU A 149 4.53 -5.04 -18.78
N SER A 150 4.01 -3.86 -19.11
CA SER A 150 4.74 -2.89 -19.95
C SER A 150 5.88 -2.22 -19.16
N ASP A 151 6.86 -1.67 -19.88
CA ASP A 151 7.95 -0.91 -19.27
C ASP A 151 7.44 0.27 -18.43
N ASP A 152 6.36 0.92 -18.86
CA ASP A 152 5.73 2.02 -18.11
C ASP A 152 5.11 1.52 -16.80
N GLN A 153 4.46 0.34 -16.79
CA GLN A 153 3.93 -0.27 -15.57
C GLN A 153 5.06 -0.66 -14.61
N LEU A 154 6.13 -1.26 -15.11
CA LEU A 154 7.28 -1.63 -14.31
C LEU A 154 7.96 -0.40 -13.70
N HIS A 155 8.12 0.66 -14.50
CA HIS A 155 8.67 1.92 -14.02
C HIS A 155 7.80 2.56 -12.93
N TYR A 156 6.48 2.60 -13.14
CA TYR A 156 5.53 3.10 -12.18
C TYR A 156 5.62 2.33 -10.85
N ALA A 157 5.58 0.99 -10.91
CA ALA A 157 5.65 0.13 -9.73
C ALA A 157 6.96 0.30 -8.92
N VAL A 158 8.07 0.55 -9.59
CA VAL A 158 9.36 0.86 -8.94
C VAL A 158 9.28 2.19 -8.20
N VAL A 159 8.77 3.22 -8.88
CA VAL A 159 8.71 4.59 -8.33
C VAL A 159 7.84 4.65 -7.07
N ASP A 160 6.76 3.87 -6.98
CA ASP A 160 5.82 3.93 -5.85
C ASP A 160 6.42 3.41 -4.53
N VAL A 161 7.50 2.63 -4.56
CA VAL A 161 8.18 2.13 -3.35
C VAL A 161 9.58 2.71 -3.12
N GLU A 162 10.25 3.21 -4.17
CA GLU A 162 11.67 3.59 -4.15
C GLU A 162 12.02 4.58 -3.04
N HIS A 163 11.12 5.51 -2.73
CA HIS A 163 11.41 6.60 -1.80
C HIS A 163 10.65 6.51 -0.46
N LEU A 164 9.78 5.50 -0.27
CA LEU A 164 8.90 5.44 0.89
C LEU A 164 9.66 5.34 2.22
N VAL A 165 10.73 4.53 2.27
CA VAL A 165 11.50 4.38 3.51
C VAL A 165 12.17 5.69 3.89
N ALA A 166 12.84 6.36 2.93
CA ALA A 166 13.50 7.65 3.18
C ALA A 166 12.51 8.75 3.62
N ILE A 167 11.32 8.78 3.02
CA ILE A 167 10.25 9.70 3.43
C ILE A 167 9.80 9.38 4.85
N PHE A 168 9.59 8.11 5.16
CA PHE A 168 9.13 7.71 6.48
C PHE A 168 10.15 8.09 7.57
N GLU A 169 11.43 7.87 7.36
CA GLU A 169 12.48 8.27 8.30
C GLU A 169 12.44 9.76 8.63
N GLN A 170 12.24 10.61 7.62
CA GLN A 170 12.09 12.05 7.83
C GLN A 170 10.81 12.41 8.58
N LEU A 171 9.68 11.79 8.22
CA LEU A 171 8.40 12.01 8.89
C LEU A 171 8.44 11.50 10.35
N GLN A 172 9.09 10.38 10.60
CA GLN A 172 9.29 9.82 11.94
C GLN A 172 10.05 10.80 12.83
N GLN A 173 11.15 11.38 12.34
CA GLN A 173 11.89 12.41 13.07
C GLN A 173 11.01 13.62 13.38
N GLN A 174 10.22 14.11 12.41
CA GLN A 174 9.30 15.23 12.64
C GLN A 174 8.20 14.89 13.65
N LEU A 175 7.70 13.65 13.66
CA LEU A 175 6.72 13.18 14.63
C LEU A 175 7.30 13.20 16.06
N TYR A 176 8.56 12.78 16.24
CA TYR A 176 9.25 12.86 17.52
C TYR A 176 9.49 14.31 17.94
N ASP A 177 9.99 15.16 17.07
CA ASP A 177 10.26 16.58 17.35
C ASP A 177 8.99 17.34 17.79
N LYS A 178 7.83 16.97 17.24
CA LYS A 178 6.53 17.52 17.58
C LYS A 178 5.84 16.80 18.76
N SER A 179 6.45 15.76 19.33
CA SER A 179 5.86 14.89 20.38
C SER A 179 4.53 14.27 19.96
N ARG A 180 4.39 13.91 18.66
CA ARG A 180 3.16 13.35 18.08
C ARG A 180 3.27 11.86 17.71
N TRP A 181 4.42 11.23 17.96
CA TRP A 181 4.67 9.85 17.61
C TRP A 181 3.65 8.88 18.24
N SER A 182 3.34 9.05 19.53
CA SER A 182 2.39 8.17 20.23
C SER A 182 0.97 8.27 19.67
N TRP A 183 0.52 9.46 19.27
CA TRP A 183 -0.79 9.66 18.66
C TRP A 183 -0.86 9.00 17.26
N PHE A 184 0.21 9.19 16.49
CA PHE A 184 0.32 8.54 15.19
C PHE A 184 0.27 7.00 15.33
N GLN A 185 1.01 6.42 16.28
CA GLN A 185 0.99 4.98 16.53
C GLN A 185 -0.40 4.47 16.93
N GLU A 186 -1.12 5.19 17.77
CA GLU A 186 -2.48 4.82 18.19
C GLU A 186 -3.44 4.78 17.01
N ASP A 187 -3.40 5.80 16.14
CA ASP A 187 -4.23 5.83 14.93
C ASP A 187 -3.82 4.75 13.91
N MET A 188 -2.52 4.45 13.78
CA MET A 188 -2.06 3.37 12.94
C MET A 188 -2.54 2.01 13.41
N LEU A 189 -2.57 1.76 14.72
CA LEU A 189 -3.13 0.51 15.28
C LEU A 189 -4.61 0.35 14.93
N GLN A 190 -5.38 1.44 14.93
CA GLN A 190 -6.79 1.41 14.53
C GLN A 190 -6.94 1.19 13.03
N ARG A 191 -6.12 1.86 12.21
CA ARG A 191 -6.15 1.76 10.75
C ARG A 191 -5.69 0.38 10.26
N ALA A 192 -4.62 -0.16 10.83
CA ALA A 192 -4.08 -1.47 10.48
C ALA A 192 -4.96 -2.65 10.96
N ASN A 193 -5.82 -2.45 11.94
CA ASN A 193 -6.83 -3.43 12.35
C ASN A 193 -7.96 -3.53 11.31
N TYR A 194 -7.57 -3.93 10.08
CA TYR A 194 -8.54 -4.20 9.03
C TYR A 194 -9.52 -5.27 9.50
N ARG A 195 -10.80 -4.92 9.52
CA ARG A 195 -11.88 -5.88 9.75
C ARG A 195 -12.61 -6.05 8.44
N GLU A 196 -12.76 -7.31 8.03
CA GLU A 196 -13.59 -7.63 6.88
C GLU A 196 -14.92 -6.87 6.96
N PRO A 197 -15.30 -6.07 5.94
CA PRO A 197 -16.61 -5.44 5.90
C PRO A 197 -17.66 -6.54 5.96
N GLN A 198 -18.46 -6.57 7.01
CA GLN A 198 -19.50 -7.58 7.11
C GLN A 198 -20.54 -7.34 5.99
N PRO A 199 -20.70 -8.23 5.00
CA PRO A 199 -21.61 -8.02 3.87
C PRO A 199 -23.03 -7.69 4.32
N LYS A 200 -23.48 -8.25 5.45
CA LYS A 200 -24.79 -7.97 6.04
C LYS A 200 -24.99 -6.51 6.45
N LEU A 201 -23.97 -5.81 6.90
CA LEU A 201 -24.06 -4.40 7.26
C LEU A 201 -24.17 -3.49 6.02
N TYR A 202 -23.48 -3.82 4.94
CA TYR A 202 -23.59 -3.09 3.66
C TYR A 202 -24.98 -3.23 3.07
N TYR A 203 -25.57 -4.43 3.05
CA TYR A 203 -26.93 -4.66 2.57
C TYR A 203 -27.97 -3.97 3.47
N GLN A 204 -27.79 -3.96 4.79
CA GLN A 204 -28.70 -3.26 5.70
C GLN A 204 -28.63 -1.74 5.55
N GLN A 205 -27.46 -1.16 5.32
CA GLN A 205 -27.32 0.26 5.04
C GLN A 205 -27.87 0.63 3.66
N ALA A 206 -27.59 -0.14 2.61
CA ALA A 206 -28.13 0.08 1.28
C ALA A 206 -29.67 -0.03 1.25
N VAL A 207 -30.26 -0.99 1.96
CA VAL A 207 -31.72 -1.16 2.05
C VAL A 207 -32.37 -0.04 2.84
N SER A 208 -31.71 0.54 3.86
CA SER A 208 -32.28 1.67 4.62
C SER A 208 -32.38 2.97 3.79
N TYR A 209 -31.56 3.13 2.73
CA TYR A 209 -31.67 4.26 1.80
C TYR A 209 -32.73 4.08 0.72
N THR A 210 -33.20 2.86 0.45
CA THR A 210 -34.25 2.60 -0.57
C THR A 210 -35.66 2.81 -0.06
N HIS A 211 -35.87 3.03 1.25
CA HIS A 211 -37.19 3.31 1.85
C HIS A 211 -37.46 4.81 2.08
N LEU A 212 -36.74 5.73 1.45
CA LEU A 212 -37.21 7.10 1.32
C LEU A 212 -38.33 7.13 0.28
N THR A 213 -39.55 6.89 0.71
CA THR A 213 -40.75 7.14 -0.08
C THR A 213 -40.78 8.62 -0.43
N LEU A 214 -40.76 8.91 -1.73
CA LEU A 214 -41.09 10.24 -2.23
C LEU A 214 -42.49 10.64 -1.67
N PRO A 215 -42.66 11.88 -1.19
CA PRO A 215 -43.97 12.35 -0.80
C PRO A 215 -44.88 12.32 -2.03
N THR A 216 -45.92 11.50 -1.98
CA THR A 216 -47.02 11.59 -2.94
C THR A 216 -47.69 12.95 -2.80
N THR A 217 -47.44 13.82 -3.76
CA THR A 217 -48.28 15.02 -3.94
C THR A 217 -49.66 14.59 -4.37
N ASP A 218 -50.55 14.45 -3.40
CA ASP A 218 -51.99 14.43 -3.65
C ASP A 218 -52.38 15.81 -4.24
N ARG A 219 -52.73 15.83 -5.53
CA ARG A 219 -53.46 16.95 -6.14
C ARG A 219 -54.93 16.57 -6.13
N GLY A 220 -55.65 17.14 -5.16
CA GLY A 220 -57.08 17.30 -5.28
C GLY A 220 -57.46 18.44 -6.26
#